data_28fff57ee9698513fe34cea8d41be53a
#
_entry.id   28fff57ee9698513fe34cea8d41be53a
#
_cell.length_a   1.000
_cell.length_b   1.000
_cell.length_c   1.000
_cell.angle_alpha   90.00
_cell.angle_beta   90.00
_cell.angle_gamma   90.00
#
_symmetry.space_group_name_H-M   'P 1'
#
loop_
_entity.id
_entity.type
_entity.pdbx_description
1 polymer ?
#
loop_
_entity_poly.entity_id
_entity_poly.type
_entity_poly.pdbx_seq_one_letter_code
_entity_poly.pdbx_strand_id
1 'polypeptide(L)'
;KEKVEVFSTKGLSETDQISRELILFVLQDKIDQHRFKMYLNPITNEVAFHLNLSRMGNRTFKNRKQVTEYLKQLDALPKKVAYNLNLLRAGIEEGISQPKAVFTKYEFTYDKHIVAEVTKSEFYKPFHHLPESFSKALKDSVIRVAKMSVQKNTVEQYKKIKVFFETEYFPNTRKGLGVSTVPNGKEFYQNRINFYTTSDQYTADDIYAIGLEEVARIKAEMQQIIKELGFKGSFAEFLKFLRTDKQFYAKTPKELLMFARDVSKRIDDQLP
;
A
#
# COMPACT_ATOMS: atom_id res chain seq x y z
N LYS A 1 12.21 -13.89 -18.50
CA LYS A 1 11.33 -15.03 -18.73
C LYS A 1 12.06 -16.09 -19.56
N GLU A 2 12.57 -15.75 -20.74
CA GLU A 2 13.28 -16.65 -21.65
C GLU A 2 14.35 -17.53 -20.96
N LYS A 3 15.18 -16.95 -20.08
CA LYS A 3 16.19 -17.70 -19.32
C LYS A 3 15.59 -18.81 -18.42
N VAL A 4 14.39 -18.61 -17.91
CA VAL A 4 13.69 -19.61 -17.08
C VAL A 4 13.00 -20.64 -17.96
N GLU A 5 12.50 -20.26 -19.13
CA GLU A 5 11.86 -21.17 -20.10
C GLU A 5 12.85 -22.22 -20.64
N VAL A 6 14.07 -21.81 -20.95
CA VAL A 6 15.11 -22.71 -21.44
C VAL A 6 15.83 -23.49 -20.34
N PHE A 7 15.54 -23.18 -19.06
CA PHE A 7 16.14 -23.91 -17.95
C PHE A 7 15.64 -25.35 -17.91
N SER A 8 16.58 -26.31 -17.91
CA SER A 8 16.23 -27.74 -17.93
C SER A 8 15.44 -28.14 -16.70
N THR A 9 14.35 -28.88 -16.92
CA THR A 9 13.56 -29.49 -15.83
C THR A 9 14.10 -30.86 -15.42
N LYS A 10 15.07 -31.40 -16.15
CA LYS A 10 15.66 -32.72 -15.87
C LYS A 10 16.39 -32.71 -14.53
N GLY A 11 15.96 -33.56 -13.61
CA GLY A 11 16.56 -33.69 -12.28
C GLY A 11 16.05 -32.68 -11.23
N LEU A 12 15.08 -31.83 -11.58
CA LEU A 12 14.41 -30.98 -10.60
C LEU A 12 13.46 -31.80 -9.72
N SER A 13 13.42 -31.48 -8.44
CA SER A 13 12.37 -31.97 -7.54
C SER A 13 10.99 -31.43 -7.98
N GLU A 14 9.91 -32.04 -7.50
CA GLU A 14 8.54 -31.56 -7.73
C GLU A 14 8.38 -30.11 -7.24
N THR A 15 8.90 -29.80 -6.06
CA THR A 15 8.90 -28.44 -5.51
C THR A 15 9.63 -27.44 -6.40
N ASP A 16 10.76 -27.82 -7.01
CA ASP A 16 11.50 -26.93 -7.92
C ASP A 16 10.76 -26.73 -9.23
N GLN A 17 10.05 -27.76 -9.74
CA GLN A 17 9.20 -27.66 -10.92
C GLN A 17 8.04 -26.69 -10.67
N ILE A 18 7.33 -26.82 -9.56
CA ILE A 18 6.28 -25.89 -9.13
C ILE A 18 6.83 -24.46 -9.01
N SER A 19 8.00 -24.31 -8.38
CA SER A 19 8.66 -23.01 -8.23
C SER A 19 8.99 -22.38 -9.59
N ARG A 20 9.45 -23.18 -10.56
CA ARG A 20 9.70 -22.72 -11.93
C ARG A 20 8.43 -22.25 -12.62
N GLU A 21 7.34 -23.00 -12.53
CA GLU A 21 6.03 -22.62 -13.10
C GLU A 21 5.50 -21.33 -12.49
N LEU A 22 5.58 -21.18 -11.16
CA LEU A 22 5.19 -19.95 -10.46
C LEU A 22 6.02 -18.75 -10.92
N ILE A 23 7.34 -18.93 -11.08
CA ILE A 23 8.21 -17.86 -11.59
C ILE A 23 7.79 -17.45 -13.01
N LEU A 24 7.52 -18.42 -13.91
CA LEU A 24 7.06 -18.13 -15.26
C LEU A 24 5.73 -17.40 -15.29
N PHE A 25 4.77 -17.83 -14.47
CA PHE A 25 3.47 -17.18 -14.29
C PHE A 25 3.61 -15.72 -13.83
N VAL A 26 4.40 -15.48 -12.78
CA VAL A 26 4.64 -14.12 -12.26
C VAL A 26 5.39 -13.25 -13.26
N LEU A 27 6.37 -13.79 -13.98
CA LEU A 27 7.09 -13.05 -15.02
C LEU A 27 6.19 -12.69 -16.20
N GLN A 28 5.27 -13.59 -16.60
CA GLN A 28 4.29 -13.28 -17.63
C GLN A 28 3.38 -12.13 -17.19
N ASP A 29 2.86 -12.19 -15.97
CA ASP A 29 2.06 -11.11 -15.39
C ASP A 29 2.77 -9.75 -15.43
N LYS A 30 4.06 -9.69 -15.07
CA LYS A 30 4.84 -8.45 -15.15
C LYS A 30 4.98 -7.91 -16.58
N ILE A 31 5.15 -8.80 -17.55
CA ILE A 31 5.21 -8.43 -18.97
C ILE A 31 3.86 -7.87 -19.43
N ASP A 32 2.76 -8.53 -19.05
CA ASP A 32 1.41 -8.10 -19.42
C ASP A 32 1.04 -6.75 -18.77
N GLN A 33 1.34 -6.57 -17.48
CA GLN A 33 1.13 -5.28 -16.81
C GLN A 33 1.91 -4.15 -17.50
N HIS A 34 3.14 -4.41 -17.96
CA HIS A 34 3.91 -3.43 -18.71
C HIS A 34 3.26 -3.11 -20.06
N ARG A 35 2.76 -4.11 -20.80
CA ARG A 35 2.00 -3.92 -22.04
C ARG A 35 0.80 -3.01 -21.87
N PHE A 36 0.08 -3.14 -20.75
CA PHE A 36 -1.08 -2.30 -20.41
C PHE A 36 -0.69 -0.92 -19.86
N LYS A 37 0.60 -0.60 -19.75
CA LYS A 37 1.14 0.68 -19.26
C LYS A 37 0.67 1.07 -17.86
N MET A 38 0.23 0.12 -17.02
CA MET A 38 -0.29 0.42 -15.67
C MET A 38 0.77 1.03 -14.75
N TYR A 39 2.06 0.91 -15.08
CA TYR A 39 3.15 1.60 -14.38
C TYR A 39 3.10 3.13 -14.50
N LEU A 40 2.36 3.67 -15.48
CA LEU A 40 2.11 5.12 -15.62
C LEU A 40 1.13 5.66 -14.59
N ASN A 41 0.47 4.78 -13.84
CA ASN A 41 -0.47 5.18 -12.80
C ASN A 41 -0.10 4.54 -11.43
N PRO A 42 1.06 4.94 -10.84
CA PRO A 42 1.59 4.35 -9.60
C PRO A 42 0.85 4.83 -8.34
N ILE A 43 -0.44 5.16 -8.46
CA ILE A 43 -1.25 5.65 -7.34
C ILE A 43 -2.65 4.99 -7.32
N THR A 44 -3.13 4.75 -6.11
CA THR A 44 -4.52 4.42 -5.77
C THR A 44 -4.92 5.22 -4.54
N ASN A 45 -6.12 5.02 -4.01
CA ASN A 45 -6.54 5.62 -2.74
C ASN A 45 -5.67 5.19 -1.53
N GLU A 46 -5.08 3.99 -1.58
CA GLU A 46 -4.32 3.41 -0.48
C GLU A 46 -2.81 3.29 -0.76
N VAL A 47 -2.44 3.26 -2.02
CA VAL A 47 -1.05 3.10 -2.45
C VAL A 47 -0.65 4.26 -3.35
N ALA A 48 0.38 4.99 -2.93
CA ALA A 48 1.01 6.00 -3.78
C ALA A 48 2.48 6.16 -3.38
N PHE A 49 3.29 6.61 -4.33
CA PHE A 49 4.72 6.75 -4.13
C PHE A 49 5.10 7.65 -2.94
N HIS A 50 4.23 8.61 -2.58
CA HIS A 50 4.46 9.59 -1.51
C HIS A 50 3.86 9.18 -0.15
N LEU A 51 2.89 8.26 -0.10
CA LEU A 51 2.19 7.90 1.15
C LEU A 51 3.10 7.27 2.21
N ASN A 52 4.06 6.46 1.77
CA ASN A 52 4.92 5.69 2.66
C ASN A 52 6.32 6.29 2.87
N LEU A 53 6.61 7.45 2.26
CA LEU A 53 7.94 8.08 2.38
C LEU A 53 8.25 8.45 3.83
N SER A 54 7.28 8.93 4.59
CA SER A 54 7.46 9.35 5.99
C SER A 54 7.85 8.21 6.93
N ARG A 55 7.57 6.94 6.57
CA ARG A 55 8.05 5.78 7.34
C ARG A 55 9.56 5.72 7.48
N MET A 56 10.29 6.41 6.60
CA MET A 56 11.75 6.58 6.72
C MET A 56 12.14 7.21 8.06
N GLY A 57 11.29 8.09 8.61
CA GLY A 57 11.50 8.74 9.90
C GLY A 57 11.29 7.84 11.13
N ASN A 58 10.77 6.63 10.98
CA ASN A 58 10.55 5.70 12.08
C ASN A 58 11.82 4.87 12.36
N ARG A 59 12.89 5.56 12.74
CA ARG A 59 14.17 4.93 13.10
C ARG A 59 14.89 5.72 14.19
N THR A 60 15.87 5.08 14.83
CA THR A 60 16.83 5.70 15.74
C THR A 60 18.24 5.48 15.21
N PHE A 61 19.11 6.47 15.41
CA PHE A 61 20.51 6.36 14.99
C PHE A 61 21.38 5.82 16.12
N LYS A 62 22.20 4.82 15.79
CA LYS A 62 23.20 4.27 16.71
C LYS A 62 24.62 4.81 16.46
N ASN A 63 24.89 5.33 15.26
CA ASN A 63 26.22 5.79 14.85
C ASN A 63 26.14 6.79 13.68
N ARG A 64 27.26 7.43 13.38
CA ARG A 64 27.40 8.41 12.30
C ARG A 64 27.09 7.83 10.91
N LYS A 65 27.42 6.56 10.66
CA LYS A 65 27.15 5.91 9.37
C LYS A 65 25.65 5.90 9.07
N GLN A 66 24.82 5.54 10.03
CA GLN A 66 23.35 5.52 9.88
C GLN A 66 22.76 6.91 9.63
N VAL A 67 23.29 7.97 10.28
CA VAL A 67 22.90 9.35 10.01
C VAL A 67 23.25 9.73 8.57
N THR A 68 24.46 9.42 8.11
CA THR A 68 24.91 9.72 6.74
C THR A 68 24.07 8.97 5.70
N GLU A 69 23.76 7.71 5.93
CA GLU A 69 22.90 6.90 5.05
C GLU A 69 21.49 7.47 4.96
N TYR A 70 20.94 7.92 6.08
CA TYR A 70 19.62 8.53 6.11
C TYR A 70 19.60 9.86 5.33
N LEU A 71 20.58 10.72 5.54
CA LEU A 71 20.70 11.97 4.77
C LEU A 71 20.80 11.69 3.27
N LYS A 72 21.59 10.69 2.85
CA LYS A 72 21.65 10.27 1.43
C LYS A 72 20.28 9.79 0.90
N GLN A 73 19.49 9.10 1.74
CA GLN A 73 18.14 8.69 1.35
C GLN A 73 17.22 9.91 1.17
N LEU A 74 17.30 10.91 2.06
CA LEU A 74 16.56 12.17 1.89
C LEU A 74 16.99 12.90 0.62
N ASP A 75 18.29 12.97 0.33
CA ASP A 75 18.84 13.63 -0.87
C ASP A 75 18.38 12.96 -2.19
N ALA A 76 17.99 11.70 -2.16
CA ALA A 76 17.44 10.99 -3.32
C ALA A 76 15.94 11.28 -3.56
N LEU A 77 15.21 11.82 -2.59
CA LEU A 77 13.75 12.05 -2.69
C LEU A 77 13.36 13.00 -3.83
N PRO A 78 14.04 14.13 -4.08
CA PRO A 78 13.68 15.02 -5.18
C PRO A 78 13.66 14.32 -6.54
N LYS A 79 14.65 13.46 -6.82
CA LYS A 79 14.70 12.66 -8.05
C LYS A 79 13.56 11.65 -8.11
N LYS A 80 13.27 10.96 -7.00
CA LYS A 80 12.16 10.01 -6.90
C LYS A 80 10.81 10.68 -7.11
N VAL A 81 10.59 11.84 -6.51
CA VAL A 81 9.35 12.62 -6.69
C VAL A 81 9.20 13.04 -8.14
N ALA A 82 10.23 13.68 -8.73
CA ALA A 82 10.19 14.13 -10.12
C ALA A 82 9.89 12.96 -11.09
N TYR A 83 10.54 11.81 -10.90
CA TYR A 83 10.28 10.61 -11.70
C TYR A 83 8.80 10.18 -11.66
N ASN A 84 8.22 10.08 -10.46
CA ASN A 84 6.82 9.64 -10.32
C ASN A 84 5.82 10.69 -10.85
N LEU A 85 6.09 11.98 -10.67
CA LEU A 85 5.25 13.02 -11.26
C LEU A 85 5.28 12.96 -12.80
N ASN A 86 6.42 12.68 -13.40
CA ASN A 86 6.54 12.51 -14.86
C ASN A 86 5.82 11.25 -15.35
N LEU A 87 5.85 10.14 -14.58
CA LEU A 87 5.03 8.96 -14.90
C LEU A 87 3.54 9.29 -14.90
N LEU A 88 3.07 10.05 -13.90
CA LEU A 88 1.67 10.44 -13.82
C LEU A 88 1.26 11.40 -14.96
N ARG A 89 2.15 12.32 -15.39
CA ARG A 89 1.93 13.16 -16.57
C ARG A 89 1.78 12.31 -17.83
N ALA A 90 2.71 11.37 -18.05
CA ALA A 90 2.60 10.45 -19.17
C ALA A 90 1.31 9.59 -19.08
N GLY A 91 0.88 9.22 -17.86
CA GLY A 91 -0.39 8.54 -17.66
C GLY A 91 -1.61 9.40 -18.04
N ILE A 92 -1.60 10.70 -17.75
CA ILE A 92 -2.64 11.64 -18.18
C ILE A 92 -2.69 11.71 -19.71
N GLU A 93 -1.54 11.87 -20.36
CA GLU A 93 -1.40 11.94 -21.83
C GLU A 93 -1.92 10.66 -22.52
N GLU A 94 -1.67 9.51 -21.93
CA GLU A 94 -2.12 8.20 -22.42
C GLU A 94 -3.57 7.85 -22.02
N GLY A 95 -4.26 8.73 -21.31
CA GLY A 95 -5.63 8.48 -20.82
C GLY A 95 -5.73 7.48 -19.67
N ILE A 96 -4.60 7.23 -18.97
CA ILE A 96 -4.50 6.29 -17.84
C ILE A 96 -4.46 7.08 -16.52
N SER A 97 -5.49 7.88 -16.22
CA SER A 97 -5.63 8.53 -14.92
C SER A 97 -6.66 7.80 -14.05
N GLN A 98 -6.61 8.04 -12.73
CA GLN A 98 -7.64 7.53 -11.82
C GLN A 98 -8.93 8.35 -11.92
N PRO A 99 -10.09 7.77 -11.59
CA PRO A 99 -11.34 8.54 -11.48
C PRO A 99 -11.30 9.46 -10.25
N LYS A 100 -11.99 10.61 -10.36
CA LYS A 100 -12.06 11.60 -9.27
C LYS A 100 -12.49 11.02 -7.91
N ALA A 101 -13.38 10.03 -7.93
CA ALA A 101 -13.89 9.38 -6.71
C ALA A 101 -12.79 8.77 -5.82
N VAL A 102 -11.63 8.39 -6.39
CA VAL A 102 -10.49 7.84 -5.66
C VAL A 102 -9.85 8.88 -4.71
N PHE A 103 -10.02 10.17 -4.99
CA PHE A 103 -9.30 11.28 -4.33
C PHE A 103 -10.12 12.02 -3.28
N THR A 104 -11.14 11.40 -2.71
CA THR A 104 -11.90 12.02 -1.60
C THR A 104 -11.00 12.21 -0.39
N LYS A 105 -10.82 13.47 0.05
CA LYS A 105 -9.93 13.87 1.16
C LYS A 105 -8.45 13.49 0.92
N TYR A 106 -8.02 13.46 -0.33
CA TYR A 106 -6.65 13.06 -0.69
C TYR A 106 -5.59 14.10 -0.29
N GLU A 107 -5.99 15.35 -0.13
CA GLU A 107 -5.15 16.49 0.28
C GLU A 107 -4.38 16.16 1.57
N PHE A 108 -5.02 15.45 2.50
CA PHE A 108 -4.38 15.02 3.74
C PHE A 108 -3.09 14.22 3.51
N THR A 109 -2.96 13.53 2.39
CA THR A 109 -1.79 12.68 2.09
C THR A 109 -0.50 13.48 1.90
N TYR A 110 -0.59 14.75 1.50
CA TYR A 110 0.55 15.63 1.30
C TYR A 110 0.56 16.83 2.25
N ASP A 111 -0.57 17.40 2.61
CA ASP A 111 -0.65 18.61 3.45
C ASP A 111 -0.02 18.40 4.84
N LYS A 112 -0.20 17.24 5.46
CA LYS A 112 0.41 16.90 6.75
C LYS A 112 1.93 16.95 6.75
N HIS A 113 2.57 16.88 5.58
CA HIS A 113 4.03 16.91 5.44
C HIS A 113 4.57 18.29 5.08
N ILE A 114 3.69 19.28 4.81
CA ILE A 114 4.04 20.67 4.55
C ILE A 114 4.01 21.44 5.89
N VAL A 115 5.05 21.26 6.66
CA VAL A 115 5.16 21.87 8.00
C VAL A 115 5.87 23.21 7.93
N ALA A 116 5.42 24.19 8.74
CA ALA A 116 6.08 25.48 8.87
C ALA A 116 7.41 25.37 9.62
N GLU A 117 7.48 24.48 10.60
CA GLU A 117 8.66 24.21 11.41
C GLU A 117 9.21 22.83 11.07
N VAL A 118 10.38 22.79 10.47
CA VAL A 118 11.03 21.55 9.97
C VAL A 118 11.21 20.50 11.05
N THR A 119 11.45 20.90 12.28
CA THR A 119 11.62 19.96 13.41
C THR A 119 10.35 19.19 13.73
N LYS A 120 9.18 19.65 13.30
CA LYS A 120 7.90 18.94 13.44
C LYS A 120 7.63 17.92 12.32
N SER A 121 8.51 17.88 11.31
CA SER A 121 8.37 16.91 10.22
C SER A 121 8.63 15.48 10.71
N GLU A 122 7.82 14.53 10.25
CA GLU A 122 8.05 13.09 10.45
C GLU A 122 9.45 12.65 9.96
N PHE A 123 9.97 13.29 8.94
CA PHE A 123 11.31 13.04 8.40
C PHE A 123 12.43 13.60 9.30
N TYR A 124 12.12 14.54 10.18
CA TYR A 124 13.09 15.06 11.14
C TYR A 124 13.13 14.25 12.45
N LYS A 125 12.09 13.48 12.73
CA LYS A 125 11.92 12.71 13.97
C LYS A 125 13.17 11.95 14.44
N PRO A 126 13.96 11.26 13.59
CA PRO A 126 15.16 10.55 14.03
C PRO A 126 16.24 11.44 14.61
N PHE A 127 16.26 12.74 14.26
CA PHE A 127 17.27 13.69 14.70
C PHE A 127 16.98 14.30 16.08
N HIS A 128 15.81 14.05 16.66
CA HIS A 128 15.52 14.48 18.02
C HIS A 128 16.34 13.71 19.07
N HIS A 129 16.75 12.49 18.74
CA HIS A 129 17.49 11.60 19.62
C HIS A 129 18.77 11.09 18.96
N LEU A 130 19.78 11.98 18.87
CA LEU A 130 21.11 11.61 18.40
C LEU A 130 21.88 10.83 19.47
N PRO A 131 22.78 9.90 19.08
CA PRO A 131 23.57 9.10 20.01
C PRO A 131 24.32 9.97 21.05
N GLU A 132 24.33 9.53 22.30
CA GLU A 132 25.07 10.22 23.38
C GLU A 132 26.57 10.25 23.10
N SER A 133 27.09 9.25 22.39
CA SER A 133 28.50 9.18 21.96
C SER A 133 28.93 10.27 20.98
N PHE A 134 27.98 11.05 20.44
CA PHE A 134 28.32 12.17 19.56
C PHE A 134 28.76 13.39 20.38
N SER A 135 29.90 13.98 20.00
CA SER A 135 30.32 15.25 20.58
C SER A 135 29.29 16.35 20.28
N LYS A 136 29.26 17.41 21.11
CA LYS A 136 28.39 18.57 20.91
C LYS A 136 28.54 19.16 19.51
N ALA A 137 29.78 19.37 19.06
CA ALA A 137 30.08 19.89 17.72
C ALA A 137 29.53 19.02 16.61
N LEU A 138 29.58 17.68 16.73
CA LEU A 138 29.02 16.75 15.78
C LEU A 138 27.48 16.82 15.79
N LYS A 139 26.83 16.84 16.98
CA LYS A 139 25.38 16.99 17.11
C LYS A 139 24.89 18.28 16.44
N ASP A 140 25.53 19.40 16.72
CA ASP A 140 25.18 20.70 16.15
C ASP A 140 25.31 20.71 14.62
N SER A 141 26.37 20.09 14.10
CA SER A 141 26.59 19.93 12.65
C SER A 141 25.50 19.07 12.01
N VAL A 142 25.19 17.91 12.60
CA VAL A 142 24.14 17.01 12.11
C VAL A 142 22.77 17.70 12.11
N ILE A 143 22.40 18.39 13.20
CA ILE A 143 21.14 19.12 13.30
C ILE A 143 21.01 20.18 12.20
N ARG A 144 22.05 20.95 11.95
CA ARG A 144 22.04 21.97 10.90
C ARG A 144 21.82 21.34 9.51
N VAL A 145 22.60 20.30 9.18
CA VAL A 145 22.47 19.59 7.89
C VAL A 145 21.08 18.93 7.76
N ALA A 146 20.60 18.31 8.83
CA ALA A 146 19.28 17.67 8.86
C ALA A 146 18.15 18.67 8.58
N LYS A 147 18.16 19.84 9.23
CA LYS A 147 17.16 20.89 8.98
C LYS A 147 17.14 21.32 7.52
N MET A 148 18.31 21.55 6.91
CA MET A 148 18.41 21.93 5.50
C MET A 148 17.94 20.81 4.56
N SER A 149 18.38 19.59 4.82
CA SER A 149 17.99 18.43 4.01
C SER A 149 16.51 18.14 4.08
N VAL A 150 15.91 18.12 5.28
CA VAL A 150 14.47 17.91 5.44
C VAL A 150 13.66 19.01 4.78
N GLN A 151 14.03 20.30 4.96
CA GLN A 151 13.34 21.41 4.28
C GLN A 151 13.35 21.22 2.76
N LYS A 152 14.51 21.05 2.16
CA LYS A 152 14.70 21.00 0.72
C LYS A 152 14.18 19.71 0.09
N ASN A 153 14.46 18.58 0.74
CA ASN A 153 14.27 17.26 0.13
C ASN A 153 12.95 16.58 0.55
N THR A 154 12.24 17.15 1.52
CA THR A 154 10.91 16.64 1.91
C THR A 154 9.84 17.73 1.85
N VAL A 155 9.90 18.76 2.67
CA VAL A 155 8.85 19.80 2.72
C VAL A 155 8.62 20.44 1.35
N GLU A 156 9.68 20.87 0.66
CA GLU A 156 9.57 21.45 -0.68
C GLU A 156 9.10 20.42 -1.73
N GLN A 157 9.41 19.14 -1.55
CA GLN A 157 8.92 18.12 -2.47
C GLN A 157 7.42 17.84 -2.26
N TYR A 158 6.93 17.84 -1.02
CA TYR A 158 5.49 17.72 -0.76
C TYR A 158 4.70 18.94 -1.26
N LYS A 159 5.27 20.14 -1.22
CA LYS A 159 4.67 21.32 -1.90
C LYS A 159 4.54 21.10 -3.41
N LYS A 160 5.58 20.53 -4.06
CA LYS A 160 5.49 20.18 -5.50
C LYS A 160 4.45 19.11 -5.78
N ILE A 161 4.35 18.08 -4.92
CA ILE A 161 3.33 17.05 -5.02
C ILE A 161 1.92 17.68 -4.92
N LYS A 162 1.71 18.57 -3.95
CA LYS A 162 0.45 19.33 -3.78
C LYS A 162 0.10 20.09 -5.05
N VAL A 163 0.99 20.95 -5.52
CA VAL A 163 0.78 21.75 -6.72
C VAL A 163 0.42 20.86 -7.91
N PHE A 164 1.18 19.78 -8.14
CA PHE A 164 0.91 18.84 -9.22
C PHE A 164 -0.49 18.22 -9.12
N PHE A 165 -0.88 17.71 -7.95
CA PHE A 165 -2.20 17.10 -7.79
C PHE A 165 -3.32 18.12 -8.02
N GLU A 166 -3.21 19.31 -7.45
CA GLU A 166 -4.26 20.32 -7.51
C GLU A 166 -4.37 20.98 -8.89
N THR A 167 -3.26 21.20 -9.58
CA THR A 167 -3.25 21.98 -10.83
C THR A 167 -3.14 21.13 -12.10
N GLU A 168 -2.57 19.92 -12.01
CA GLU A 168 -2.36 19.06 -13.18
C GLU A 168 -3.20 17.77 -13.11
N TYR A 169 -3.14 17.01 -11.99
CA TYR A 169 -3.72 15.67 -11.95
C TYR A 169 -5.25 15.69 -11.76
N PHE A 170 -5.76 16.41 -10.76
CA PHE A 170 -7.19 16.43 -10.47
C PHE A 170 -8.06 16.99 -11.60
N PRO A 171 -7.65 18.03 -12.34
CA PRO A 171 -8.37 18.46 -13.53
C PRO A 171 -8.43 17.39 -14.63
N ASN A 172 -7.48 16.48 -14.68
CA ASN A 172 -7.34 15.43 -15.69
C ASN A 172 -7.75 14.04 -15.19
N THR A 173 -8.48 13.95 -14.07
CA THR A 173 -9.06 12.67 -13.60
C THR A 173 -10.13 12.21 -14.59
N ARG A 174 -10.16 10.89 -14.86
CA ARG A 174 -11.14 10.33 -15.79
C ARG A 174 -12.55 10.32 -15.20
N LYS A 175 -13.55 10.41 -16.08
CA LYS A 175 -14.98 10.39 -15.70
C LYS A 175 -15.49 8.99 -15.36
N GLY A 176 -15.02 7.97 -16.09
CA GLY A 176 -15.46 6.59 -15.91
C GLY A 176 -14.83 5.97 -14.65
N LEU A 177 -15.64 5.29 -13.83
CA LEU A 177 -15.19 4.66 -12.59
C LEU A 177 -14.41 3.36 -12.85
N GLY A 178 -14.93 2.51 -13.73
CA GLY A 178 -14.32 1.20 -14.02
C GLY A 178 -13.03 1.31 -14.83
N VAL A 179 -12.12 0.37 -14.61
CA VAL A 179 -10.86 0.29 -15.38
C VAL A 179 -11.10 0.02 -16.86
N SER A 180 -12.25 -0.54 -17.22
CA SER A 180 -12.68 -0.73 -18.63
C SER A 180 -12.76 0.56 -19.45
N THR A 181 -12.72 1.73 -18.79
CA THR A 181 -12.76 3.05 -19.44
C THR A 181 -11.39 3.61 -19.81
N VAL A 182 -10.28 2.96 -19.41
CA VAL A 182 -8.93 3.29 -19.90
C VAL A 182 -8.61 2.56 -21.20
N PRO A 183 -7.65 3.02 -22.01
CA PRO A 183 -7.19 2.28 -23.18
C PRO A 183 -6.78 0.83 -22.83
N ASN A 184 -7.27 -0.14 -23.60
CA ASN A 184 -7.13 -1.58 -23.34
C ASN A 184 -7.61 -2.04 -21.95
N GLY A 185 -8.52 -1.28 -21.34
CA GLY A 185 -8.95 -1.52 -19.96
C GLY A 185 -9.77 -2.81 -19.79
N LYS A 186 -10.52 -3.25 -20.81
CA LYS A 186 -11.24 -4.53 -20.80
C LYS A 186 -10.26 -5.70 -20.81
N GLU A 187 -9.27 -5.67 -21.67
CA GLU A 187 -8.22 -6.69 -21.78
C GLU A 187 -7.37 -6.73 -20.50
N PHE A 188 -7.06 -5.56 -19.94
CA PHE A 188 -6.39 -5.49 -18.65
C PHE A 188 -7.23 -6.13 -17.53
N TYR A 189 -8.52 -5.85 -17.47
CA TYR A 189 -9.40 -6.43 -16.46
C TYR A 189 -9.49 -7.95 -16.59
N GLN A 190 -9.64 -8.47 -17.83
CA GLN A 190 -9.61 -9.91 -18.09
C GLN A 190 -8.27 -10.53 -17.68
N ASN A 191 -7.15 -9.87 -17.98
CA ASN A 191 -5.83 -10.34 -17.53
C ASN A 191 -5.75 -10.39 -15.98
N ARG A 192 -6.39 -9.46 -15.25
CA ARG A 192 -6.47 -9.53 -13.79
C ARG A 192 -7.34 -10.70 -13.31
N ILE A 193 -8.47 -10.94 -13.94
CA ILE A 193 -9.28 -12.13 -13.63
C ILE A 193 -8.42 -13.38 -13.77
N ASN A 194 -7.79 -13.59 -14.94
CA ASN A 194 -6.96 -14.75 -15.20
C ASN A 194 -5.82 -14.91 -14.17
N PHE A 195 -5.21 -13.82 -13.77
CA PHE A 195 -4.15 -13.84 -12.76
C PHE A 195 -4.65 -14.26 -11.36
N TYR A 196 -5.76 -13.68 -10.91
CA TYR A 196 -6.26 -13.93 -9.53
C TYR A 196 -7.00 -15.25 -9.40
N THR A 197 -7.64 -15.73 -10.48
CA THR A 197 -8.29 -17.05 -10.51
C THR A 197 -7.33 -18.17 -10.89
N THR A 198 -6.12 -17.82 -11.35
CA THR A 198 -5.17 -18.77 -11.98
C THR A 198 -5.77 -19.58 -13.14
N SER A 199 -6.78 -19.01 -13.80
CA SER A 199 -7.54 -19.64 -14.88
C SER A 199 -7.96 -18.60 -15.92
N ASP A 200 -8.08 -19.02 -17.17
CA ASP A 200 -8.59 -18.24 -18.30
C ASP A 200 -10.07 -18.54 -18.64
N GLN A 201 -10.72 -19.39 -17.83
CA GLN A 201 -12.10 -19.85 -18.07
C GLN A 201 -13.17 -18.85 -17.62
N TYR A 202 -12.83 -17.88 -16.76
CA TYR A 202 -13.79 -16.95 -16.20
C TYR A 202 -13.79 -15.62 -16.92
N THR A 203 -14.97 -15.12 -17.24
CA THR A 203 -15.21 -13.75 -17.73
C THR A 203 -15.55 -12.81 -16.55
N ALA A 204 -15.63 -11.50 -16.84
CA ALA A 204 -16.10 -10.52 -15.86
C ALA A 204 -17.53 -10.79 -15.40
N ASP A 205 -18.40 -11.24 -16.31
CA ASP A 205 -19.80 -11.54 -16.01
C ASP A 205 -19.93 -12.79 -15.15
N ASP A 206 -19.11 -13.82 -15.39
CA ASP A 206 -19.06 -15.01 -14.53
C ASP A 206 -18.65 -14.66 -13.10
N ILE A 207 -17.59 -13.85 -12.93
CA ILE A 207 -17.15 -13.40 -11.61
C ILE A 207 -18.22 -12.54 -10.91
N TYR A 208 -18.95 -11.70 -11.66
CA TYR A 208 -20.05 -10.92 -11.12
C TYR A 208 -21.20 -11.81 -10.63
N ALA A 209 -21.60 -12.81 -11.43
CA ALA A 209 -22.66 -13.78 -11.07
C ALA A 209 -22.27 -14.57 -9.80
N ILE A 210 -21.06 -15.13 -9.76
CA ILE A 210 -20.50 -15.81 -8.59
C ILE A 210 -20.54 -14.88 -7.37
N GLY A 211 -20.15 -13.61 -7.55
CA GLY A 211 -20.16 -12.62 -6.48
C GLY A 211 -21.57 -12.39 -5.90
N LEU A 212 -22.61 -12.35 -6.72
CA LEU A 212 -24.00 -12.21 -6.26
C LEU A 212 -24.46 -13.43 -5.46
N GLU A 213 -24.16 -14.62 -5.94
CA GLU A 213 -24.49 -15.89 -5.27
C GLU A 213 -23.78 -16.00 -3.91
N GLU A 214 -22.49 -15.72 -3.86
CA GLU A 214 -21.70 -15.77 -2.62
C GLU A 214 -22.14 -14.72 -1.59
N VAL A 215 -22.47 -13.51 -2.00
CA VAL A 215 -23.01 -12.48 -1.10
C VAL A 215 -24.35 -12.94 -0.52
N ALA A 216 -25.22 -13.55 -1.32
CA ALA A 216 -26.51 -14.08 -0.85
C ALA A 216 -26.29 -15.23 0.14
N ARG A 217 -25.39 -16.18 -0.17
CA ARG A 217 -25.03 -17.32 0.70
C ARG A 217 -24.48 -16.82 2.04
N ILE A 218 -23.46 -15.97 2.02
CA ILE A 218 -22.82 -15.42 3.22
C ILE A 218 -23.85 -14.67 4.09
N LYS A 219 -24.72 -13.86 3.48
CA LYS A 219 -25.77 -13.13 4.21
C LYS A 219 -26.74 -14.07 4.90
N ALA A 220 -27.15 -15.16 4.23
CA ALA A 220 -28.03 -16.16 4.83
C ALA A 220 -27.36 -16.86 6.02
N GLU A 221 -26.10 -17.26 5.90
CA GLU A 221 -25.33 -17.87 6.99
C GLU A 221 -25.16 -16.91 8.18
N MET A 222 -24.83 -15.64 7.93
CA MET A 222 -24.74 -14.63 8.99
C MET A 222 -26.08 -14.45 9.72
N GLN A 223 -27.20 -14.44 9.01
CA GLN A 223 -28.54 -14.36 9.62
C GLN A 223 -28.86 -15.60 10.46
N GLN A 224 -28.44 -16.76 9.99
CA GLN A 224 -28.63 -18.02 10.75
C GLN A 224 -27.83 -17.99 12.06
N ILE A 225 -26.57 -17.55 12.03
CA ILE A 225 -25.75 -17.41 13.23
C ILE A 225 -26.36 -16.41 14.23
N ILE A 226 -26.89 -15.28 13.77
CA ILE A 226 -27.55 -14.27 14.61
C ILE A 226 -28.75 -14.88 15.31
N LYS A 227 -29.55 -15.70 14.58
CA LYS A 227 -30.71 -16.43 15.13
C LYS A 227 -30.30 -17.46 16.18
N GLU A 228 -29.24 -18.22 15.91
CA GLU A 228 -28.70 -19.24 16.83
C GLU A 228 -28.18 -18.62 18.13
N LEU A 229 -27.58 -17.42 18.06
CA LEU A 229 -27.17 -16.64 19.22
C LEU A 229 -28.32 -16.02 19.99
N GLY A 230 -29.56 -16.15 19.53
CA GLY A 230 -30.75 -15.59 20.18
C GLY A 230 -30.79 -14.06 20.19
N PHE A 231 -30.00 -13.39 19.36
CA PHE A 231 -29.98 -11.93 19.29
C PHE A 231 -31.29 -11.40 18.71
N LYS A 232 -31.96 -10.52 19.48
CA LYS A 232 -33.24 -9.92 19.10
C LYS A 232 -32.98 -8.50 18.54
N GLY A 233 -32.75 -8.42 17.25
CA GLY A 233 -32.51 -7.14 16.56
C GLY A 233 -32.22 -7.37 15.08
N SER A 234 -32.12 -6.27 14.36
CA SER A 234 -31.71 -6.28 12.94
C SER A 234 -30.23 -6.64 12.78
N PHE A 235 -29.85 -7.00 11.56
CA PHE A 235 -28.44 -7.22 11.19
C PHE A 235 -27.54 -6.02 11.52
N ALA A 236 -28.01 -4.80 11.25
CA ALA A 236 -27.26 -3.57 11.56
C ALA A 236 -27.06 -3.38 13.08
N GLU A 237 -28.09 -3.69 13.88
CA GLU A 237 -27.99 -3.64 15.34
C GLU A 237 -27.03 -4.71 15.88
N PHE A 238 -27.01 -5.89 15.29
CA PHE A 238 -26.03 -6.93 15.64
C PHE A 238 -24.59 -6.47 15.34
N LEU A 239 -24.35 -5.88 14.17
CA LEU A 239 -23.03 -5.32 13.85
C LEU A 239 -22.62 -4.19 14.80
N LYS A 240 -23.59 -3.35 15.22
CA LYS A 240 -23.35 -2.31 16.23
C LYS A 240 -23.00 -2.94 17.57
N PHE A 241 -23.75 -3.96 18.01
CA PHE A 241 -23.47 -4.70 19.23
C PHE A 241 -22.04 -5.26 19.25
N LEU A 242 -21.61 -5.96 18.18
CA LEU A 242 -20.25 -6.49 18.07
C LEU A 242 -19.16 -5.41 18.17
N ARG A 243 -19.45 -4.18 17.69
CA ARG A 243 -18.48 -3.08 17.68
C ARG A 243 -18.46 -2.26 18.97
N THR A 244 -19.48 -2.32 19.79
CA THR A 244 -19.63 -1.40 20.91
C THR A 244 -19.76 -2.09 22.28
N ASP A 245 -20.13 -3.37 22.30
CA ASP A 245 -20.28 -4.08 23.57
C ASP A 245 -18.91 -4.41 24.16
N LYS A 246 -18.76 -4.06 25.45
CA LYS A 246 -17.49 -4.17 26.19
C LYS A 246 -16.98 -5.60 26.32
N GLN A 247 -17.84 -6.62 26.18
CA GLN A 247 -17.43 -8.02 26.27
C GLN A 247 -16.43 -8.43 25.16
N PHE A 248 -16.42 -7.72 24.03
CA PHE A 248 -15.52 -8.00 22.90
C PHE A 248 -14.18 -7.29 22.98
N TYR A 249 -13.93 -6.48 24.02
CA TYR A 249 -12.76 -5.65 24.13
C TYR A 249 -11.98 -5.92 25.41
N ALA A 250 -10.67 -6.07 25.27
CA ALA A 250 -9.78 -6.14 26.41
C ALA A 250 -9.78 -4.81 27.18
N LYS A 251 -9.84 -4.89 28.51
CA LYS A 251 -9.90 -3.71 29.40
C LYS A 251 -8.52 -3.09 29.65
N THR A 252 -7.47 -3.88 29.49
CA THR A 252 -6.09 -3.44 29.75
C THR A 252 -5.13 -4.01 28.68
N PRO A 253 -3.97 -3.37 28.43
CA PRO A 253 -2.93 -3.93 27.56
C PRO A 253 -2.48 -5.33 27.99
N LYS A 254 -2.43 -5.58 29.29
CA LYS A 254 -2.06 -6.91 29.84
C LYS A 254 -3.09 -7.97 29.45
N GLU A 255 -4.37 -7.66 29.57
CA GLU A 255 -5.47 -8.57 29.20
C GLU A 255 -5.45 -8.87 27.68
N LEU A 256 -5.22 -7.85 26.83
CA LEU A 256 -5.06 -8.05 25.39
C LEU A 256 -3.90 -9.00 25.07
N LEU A 257 -2.76 -8.83 25.73
CA LEU A 257 -1.61 -9.73 25.56
C LEU A 257 -1.90 -11.15 26.05
N MET A 258 -2.70 -11.30 27.12
CA MET A 258 -3.11 -12.63 27.59
C MET A 258 -4.01 -13.33 26.56
N PHE A 259 -5.01 -12.65 26.00
CA PHE A 259 -5.84 -13.20 24.92
C PHE A 259 -5.03 -13.58 23.68
N ALA A 260 -4.13 -12.71 23.26
CA ALA A 260 -3.27 -12.98 22.11
C ALA A 260 -2.40 -14.24 22.33
N ARG A 261 -1.84 -14.40 23.53
CA ARG A 261 -1.04 -15.58 23.89
C ARG A 261 -1.88 -16.86 23.97
N ASP A 262 -3.10 -16.78 24.54
CA ASP A 262 -4.01 -17.92 24.64
C ASP A 262 -4.43 -18.40 23.23
N VAL A 263 -4.84 -17.47 22.36
CA VAL A 263 -5.18 -17.79 20.95
C VAL A 263 -3.99 -18.40 20.22
N SER A 264 -2.79 -17.80 20.34
CA SER A 264 -1.59 -18.34 19.71
C SER A 264 -1.29 -19.78 20.17
N LYS A 265 -1.41 -20.05 21.47
CA LYS A 265 -1.19 -21.40 22.01
C LYS A 265 -2.20 -22.41 21.50
N ARG A 266 -3.47 -22.05 21.45
CA ARG A 266 -4.50 -22.93 20.88
C ARG A 266 -4.30 -23.23 19.39
N ILE A 267 -3.74 -22.27 18.65
CA ILE A 267 -3.38 -22.48 17.24
C ILE A 267 -2.17 -23.38 17.14
N ASP A 268 -1.11 -23.16 17.96
CA ASP A 268 0.09 -24.01 18.00
C ASP A 268 -0.28 -25.50 18.17
N ASP A 269 -1.30 -25.81 18.99
CA ASP A 269 -1.76 -27.17 19.22
C ASP A 269 -2.50 -27.81 18.02
N GLN A 270 -2.87 -27.02 17.01
CA GLN A 270 -3.54 -27.48 15.78
C GLN A 270 -2.57 -27.58 14.59
N LEU A 271 -1.35 -27.09 14.73
CA LEU A 271 -0.33 -27.20 13.68
C LEU A 271 0.32 -28.59 13.68
N PRO A 272 0.61 -29.16 12.48
CA PRO A 272 1.26 -30.45 12.35
C PRO A 272 2.71 -30.42 12.83
#